data_c9829479612e8315f8a9d5025f596ef8
#
_entry.id   c9829479612e8315f8a9d5025f596ef8
#
_cell.length_a   1.000
_cell.length_b   1.000
_cell.length_c   1.000
_cell.angle_alpha   90.00
_cell.angle_beta   90.00
_cell.angle_gamma   90.00
#
_symmetry.space_group_name_H-M   'P 1'
#
loop_
_entity.id
_entity.type
_entity.pdbx_description
1 polymer ?
#
loop_
_entity_poly.entity_id
_entity_poly.type
_entity_poly.pdbx_seq_one_letter_code
_entity_poly.pdbx_strand_id
1 'polypeptide(L)'
;MDIFEEIIAIKGAHVSAVLATVVEALGSAPGKPSARMLIKADGTTVGTIGGGAIENKITEEATELLGSNESKLVRYRLEDLGMSCGGAMSVFLEPLNPAPELIIFGAGHIGSALSKIGKMLGFAVIVVDNRSEFASKERLPWADKVIASDYQQAIPELSFSPTTYLIILTHKHAHDFEILAHCVQKPFYYLGMIGSRKKVEKAFQQLRDSGFSNETLERIHAPIGIDIGAETPEEIAVSIAAELVAVRSGTKIASLRSISDE
;
A
#
# COMPACT_ATOMS: atom_id res chain seq x y z
N MET A 1 14.80 5.84 23.95
CA MET A 1 13.53 5.32 23.37
C MET A 1 13.81 3.90 22.93
N ASP A 2 12.95 2.98 23.34
CA ASP A 2 13.09 1.57 22.96
C ASP A 2 12.76 1.43 21.46
N ILE A 3 13.50 0.59 20.76
CA ILE A 3 13.30 0.35 19.32
C ILE A 3 11.89 -0.18 19.02
N PHE A 4 11.28 -0.92 19.94
CA PHE A 4 9.91 -1.41 19.79
C PHE A 4 8.87 -0.31 19.96
N GLU A 5 9.10 0.65 20.87
CA GLU A 5 8.24 1.85 21.00
C GLU A 5 8.28 2.68 19.71
N GLU A 6 9.46 2.81 19.11
CA GLU A 6 9.61 3.52 17.85
C GLU A 6 8.92 2.78 16.69
N ILE A 7 9.01 1.45 16.63
CA ILE A 7 8.28 0.64 15.63
C ILE A 7 6.76 0.85 15.76
N ILE A 8 6.24 0.91 16.99
CA ILE A 8 4.82 1.20 17.21
C ILE A 8 4.47 2.61 16.74
N ALA A 9 5.31 3.59 17.04
CA ALA A 9 5.10 4.97 16.65
C ALA A 9 5.08 5.16 15.12
N ILE A 10 6.05 4.57 14.39
CA ILE A 10 6.09 4.66 12.92
C ILE A 10 4.91 3.94 12.25
N LYS A 11 4.46 2.80 12.79
CA LYS A 11 3.24 2.13 12.32
C LYS A 11 2.01 3.02 12.50
N GLY A 12 1.88 3.69 13.61
CA GLY A 12 0.79 4.64 13.87
C GLY A 12 0.86 5.90 13.01
N ALA A 13 2.06 6.33 12.64
CA ALA A 13 2.29 7.50 11.78
C ALA A 13 2.27 7.17 10.26
N HIS A 14 2.02 5.91 9.88
CA HIS A 14 2.06 5.44 8.49
C HIS A 14 3.39 5.74 7.76
N VAL A 15 4.51 5.61 8.46
CA VAL A 15 5.85 5.83 7.93
C VAL A 15 6.53 4.48 7.65
N SER A 16 7.17 4.35 6.49
CA SER A 16 8.01 3.19 6.17
C SER A 16 9.35 3.25 6.88
N ALA A 17 9.85 2.11 7.31
CA ALA A 17 11.19 1.94 7.87
C ALA A 17 11.74 0.56 7.52
N VAL A 18 13.03 0.33 7.81
CA VAL A 18 13.65 -1.00 7.71
C VAL A 18 14.26 -1.35 9.05
N LEU A 19 13.96 -2.54 9.54
CA LEU A 19 14.59 -3.10 10.75
C LEU A 19 15.78 -3.96 10.33
N ALA A 20 16.99 -3.54 10.71
CA ALA A 20 18.22 -4.32 10.57
C ALA A 20 18.44 -5.12 11.86
N THR A 21 18.59 -6.44 11.74
CA THR A 21 18.89 -7.34 12.87
C THR A 21 20.15 -8.13 12.58
N VAL A 22 21.13 -8.09 13.48
CA VAL A 22 22.32 -8.97 13.42
C VAL A 22 21.90 -10.39 13.74
N VAL A 23 22.01 -11.30 12.79
CA VAL A 23 21.68 -12.72 12.97
C VAL A 23 22.91 -13.55 13.29
N GLU A 24 24.08 -13.14 12.78
CA GLU A 24 25.35 -13.82 13.04
C GLU A 24 26.49 -12.80 13.14
N ALA A 25 27.44 -13.02 14.04
CA ALA A 25 28.66 -12.24 14.19
C ALA A 25 29.84 -13.20 14.42
N LEU A 26 30.86 -13.12 13.57
CA LEU A 26 32.03 -13.99 13.59
C LEU A 26 33.30 -13.17 13.75
N GLY A 27 34.26 -13.70 14.52
CA GLY A 27 35.52 -13.01 14.78
C GLY A 27 35.33 -11.74 15.63
N SER A 28 36.15 -10.72 15.37
CA SER A 28 36.13 -9.44 16.11
C SER A 28 35.06 -8.49 15.55
N ALA A 29 33.81 -8.97 15.38
CA ALA A 29 32.71 -8.15 14.90
C ALA A 29 32.24 -7.15 15.97
N PRO A 30 31.92 -5.88 15.60
CA PRO A 30 31.49 -4.86 16.56
C PRO A 30 30.07 -5.07 17.08
N GLY A 31 29.20 -5.71 16.29
CA GLY A 31 27.84 -6.05 16.66
C GLY A 31 27.73 -7.45 17.25
N LYS A 32 26.72 -7.65 18.09
CA LYS A 32 26.38 -8.97 18.65
C LYS A 32 25.09 -9.48 18.02
N PRO A 33 24.89 -10.82 17.93
CA PRO A 33 23.61 -11.38 17.54
C PRO A 33 22.46 -10.78 18.36
N SER A 34 21.33 -10.52 17.71
CA SER A 34 20.16 -9.80 18.23
C SER A 34 20.31 -8.28 18.41
N ALA A 35 21.47 -7.68 18.11
CA ALA A 35 21.57 -6.23 17.99
C ALA A 35 20.68 -5.74 16.83
N ARG A 36 20.01 -4.62 17.05
CA ARG A 36 19.03 -4.07 16.09
C ARG A 36 19.26 -2.59 15.86
N MET A 37 18.95 -2.17 14.64
CA MET A 37 18.90 -0.77 14.23
C MET A 37 17.68 -0.57 13.32
N LEU A 38 16.86 0.42 13.64
CA LEU A 38 15.74 0.84 12.82
C LEU A 38 16.19 2.02 11.96
N ILE A 39 16.00 1.90 10.66
CA ILE A 39 16.31 2.94 9.66
C ILE A 39 14.98 3.48 9.14
N LYS A 40 14.73 4.79 9.32
CA LYS A 40 13.50 5.46 8.87
C LYS A 40 13.67 6.03 7.46
N ALA A 41 12.54 6.35 6.84
CA ALA A 41 12.52 6.91 5.48
C ALA A 41 13.27 8.24 5.33
N ASP A 42 13.42 9.01 6.41
CA ASP A 42 14.19 10.25 6.44
C ASP A 42 15.70 10.04 6.68
N GLY A 43 16.15 8.77 6.74
CA GLY A 43 17.54 8.38 7.00
C GLY A 43 17.94 8.42 8.47
N THR A 44 17.06 8.82 9.38
CA THR A 44 17.36 8.76 10.83
C THR A 44 17.32 7.32 11.32
N THR A 45 18.17 7.01 12.31
CA THR A 45 18.29 5.66 12.87
C THR A 45 18.02 5.64 14.37
N VAL A 46 17.50 4.50 14.85
CA VAL A 46 17.30 4.21 16.28
C VAL A 46 17.90 2.86 16.60
N GLY A 47 18.68 2.75 17.67
CA GLY A 47 19.44 1.55 18.02
C GLY A 47 20.79 1.50 17.31
N THR A 48 21.48 0.35 17.41
CA THR A 48 22.80 0.14 16.84
C THR A 48 23.05 -1.33 16.56
N ILE A 49 23.84 -1.59 15.52
CA ILE A 49 24.32 -2.94 15.14
C ILE A 49 25.85 -3.04 15.21
N GLY A 50 26.52 -2.05 15.83
CA GLY A 50 27.96 -2.07 16.07
C GLY A 50 28.70 -0.79 15.69
N GLY A 51 28.03 0.15 15.02
CA GLY A 51 28.59 1.46 14.67
C GLY A 51 29.54 1.49 13.47
N GLY A 52 29.89 2.68 13.04
CA GLY A 52 30.90 2.92 11.99
C GLY A 52 30.44 2.55 10.57
N ALA A 53 31.38 2.08 9.74
CA ALA A 53 31.16 1.85 8.32
C ALA A 53 30.06 0.82 8.01
N ILE A 54 29.86 -0.17 8.89
CA ILE A 54 28.79 -1.19 8.71
C ILE A 54 27.38 -0.57 8.79
N GLU A 55 27.16 0.38 9.71
CA GLU A 55 25.87 1.06 9.82
C GLU A 55 25.56 1.95 8.62
N ASN A 56 26.59 2.66 8.13
CA ASN A 56 26.44 3.46 6.90
C ASN A 56 26.05 2.57 5.72
N LYS A 57 26.75 1.45 5.53
CA LYS A 57 26.48 0.51 4.44
C LYS A 57 25.08 -0.08 4.52
N ILE A 58 24.66 -0.47 5.72
CA ILE A 58 23.33 -1.02 5.96
C ILE A 58 22.25 0.05 5.77
N THR A 59 22.51 1.30 6.13
CA THR A 59 21.56 2.40 5.88
C THR A 59 21.34 2.65 4.38
N GLU A 60 22.42 2.59 3.56
CA GLU A 60 22.31 2.66 2.10
C GLU A 60 21.40 1.54 1.55
N GLU A 61 21.71 0.28 1.91
CA GLU A 61 20.93 -0.88 1.44
C GLU A 61 19.49 -0.90 1.98
N ALA A 62 19.27 -0.45 3.20
CA ALA A 62 17.94 -0.30 3.78
C ALA A 62 17.11 0.75 3.04
N THR A 63 17.74 1.83 2.58
CA THR A 63 17.04 2.87 1.81
C THR A 63 16.48 2.32 0.49
N GLU A 64 17.18 1.40 -0.15
CA GLU A 64 16.70 0.72 -1.36
C GLU A 64 15.51 -0.21 -1.11
N LEU A 65 15.36 -0.69 0.13
CA LEU A 65 14.27 -1.57 0.54
C LEU A 65 13.02 -0.82 1.06
N LEU A 66 13.10 0.50 1.27
CA LEU A 66 11.95 1.28 1.71
C LEU A 66 10.79 1.17 0.71
N GLY A 67 9.60 0.81 1.23
CA GLY A 67 8.43 0.57 0.39
C GLY A 67 8.38 -0.79 -0.32
N SER A 68 9.48 -1.56 -0.30
CA SER A 68 9.50 -2.95 -0.76
C SER A 68 8.85 -3.88 0.27
N ASN A 69 8.34 -5.02 -0.17
CA ASN A 69 7.90 -6.12 0.70
C ASN A 69 8.93 -7.25 0.78
N GLU A 70 10.09 -7.09 0.15
CA GLU A 70 11.13 -8.10 0.12
C GLU A 70 12.12 -7.91 1.25
N SER A 71 12.27 -8.92 2.10
CA SER A 71 13.32 -8.96 3.11
C SER A 71 14.62 -9.47 2.52
N LYS A 72 15.75 -8.99 3.04
CA LYS A 72 17.09 -9.33 2.52
C LYS A 72 18.00 -9.80 3.65
N LEU A 73 18.67 -10.93 3.46
CA LEU A 73 19.77 -11.36 4.33
C LEU A 73 21.11 -11.04 3.64
N VAL A 74 21.93 -10.19 4.25
CA VAL A 74 23.20 -9.77 3.68
C VAL A 74 24.34 -10.17 4.63
N ARG A 75 25.43 -10.64 4.05
CA ARG A 75 26.65 -10.97 4.78
C ARG A 75 27.76 -10.00 4.40
N TYR A 76 28.35 -9.37 5.41
CA TYR A 76 29.42 -8.41 5.27
C TYR A 76 30.73 -8.99 5.82
N ARG A 77 31.83 -8.84 5.05
CA ARG A 77 33.19 -8.94 5.56
C ARG A 77 33.58 -7.54 6.01
N LEU A 78 33.96 -7.39 7.27
CA LEU A 78 34.27 -6.07 7.84
C LEU A 78 35.52 -5.44 7.25
N GLU A 79 36.45 -6.26 6.78
CA GLU A 79 37.66 -5.83 6.04
C GLU A 79 37.29 -5.09 4.76
N ASP A 80 36.29 -5.56 4.01
CA ASP A 80 35.81 -4.96 2.75
C ASP A 80 35.20 -3.55 2.96
N LEU A 81 34.81 -3.27 4.19
CA LEU A 81 34.27 -1.96 4.63
C LEU A 81 35.37 -1.05 5.25
N GLY A 82 36.64 -1.44 5.15
CA GLY A 82 37.75 -0.67 5.72
C GLY A 82 37.81 -0.69 7.25
N MET A 83 37.12 -1.64 7.89
CA MET A 83 37.12 -1.77 9.34
C MET A 83 38.34 -2.61 9.79
N SER A 84 39.10 -2.12 10.77
CA SER A 84 40.27 -2.79 11.33
C SER A 84 39.91 -4.05 12.14
N CYS A 85 38.67 -4.22 12.50
CA CYS A 85 38.16 -5.42 13.18
C CYS A 85 37.92 -6.50 12.12
N GLY A 86 38.89 -7.40 11.90
CA GLY A 86 38.67 -8.56 11.05
C GLY A 86 37.51 -9.40 11.57
N GLY A 87 36.56 -9.77 10.69
CA GLY A 87 35.41 -10.54 11.06
C GLY A 87 34.30 -10.46 10.01
N ALA A 88 33.17 -11.11 10.27
CA ALA A 88 32.02 -11.06 9.38
C ALA A 88 30.70 -10.89 10.19
N MET A 89 29.73 -10.23 9.59
CA MET A 89 28.39 -10.09 10.14
C MET A 89 27.35 -10.46 9.09
N SER A 90 26.36 -11.22 9.50
CA SER A 90 25.13 -11.45 8.71
C SER A 90 24.01 -10.62 9.31
N VAL A 91 23.40 -9.77 8.51
CA VAL A 91 22.32 -8.86 8.93
C VAL A 91 21.08 -9.12 8.10
N PHE A 92 19.96 -9.31 8.79
CA PHE A 92 18.65 -9.44 8.19
C PHE A 92 17.98 -8.06 8.13
N LEU A 93 17.61 -7.62 6.93
CA LEU A 93 16.90 -6.38 6.66
C LEU A 93 15.44 -6.69 6.40
N GLU A 94 14.59 -6.20 7.27
CA GLU A 94 13.14 -6.41 7.23
C GLU A 94 12.43 -5.07 7.00
N PRO A 95 11.79 -4.85 5.83
CA PRO A 95 10.97 -3.68 5.61
C PRO A 95 9.74 -3.67 6.53
N LEU A 96 9.52 -2.56 7.19
CA LEU A 96 8.35 -2.29 8.03
C LEU A 96 7.51 -1.23 7.33
N ASN A 97 6.61 -1.69 6.46
CA ASN A 97 5.73 -0.80 5.73
C ASN A 97 4.41 -0.62 6.48
N PRO A 98 3.80 0.58 6.44
CA PRO A 98 2.45 0.77 6.91
C PRO A 98 1.48 -0.09 6.09
N ALA A 99 0.32 -0.39 6.67
CA ALA A 99 -0.77 -0.98 5.92
C ALA A 99 -1.11 -0.07 4.72
N PRO A 100 -1.22 -0.60 3.50
CA PRO A 100 -1.60 0.20 2.35
C PRO A 100 -3.00 0.78 2.58
N GLU A 101 -3.21 2.04 2.19
CA GLU A 101 -4.51 2.70 2.33
C GLU A 101 -5.45 2.26 1.20
N LEU A 102 -6.69 1.92 1.57
CA LEU A 102 -7.80 1.65 0.67
C LEU A 102 -8.84 2.76 0.86
N ILE A 103 -8.88 3.70 -0.07
CA ILE A 103 -9.83 4.81 -0.06
C ILE A 103 -11.01 4.43 -0.97
N ILE A 104 -12.19 4.31 -0.38
CA ILE A 104 -13.43 3.93 -1.05
C ILE A 104 -14.33 5.16 -1.13
N PHE A 105 -14.54 5.68 -2.33
CA PHE A 105 -15.52 6.73 -2.61
C PHE A 105 -16.88 6.10 -2.91
N GLY A 106 -17.75 6.10 -1.91
CA GLY A 106 -19.08 5.51 -1.93
C GLY A 106 -19.33 4.50 -0.82
N ALA A 107 -20.20 4.83 0.12
CA ALA A 107 -20.58 4.02 1.28
C ALA A 107 -21.87 3.20 1.04
N GLY A 108 -22.24 2.94 -0.23
CA GLY A 108 -23.36 2.08 -0.58
C GLY A 108 -23.11 0.60 -0.21
N HIS A 109 -23.98 -0.29 -0.65
CA HIS A 109 -23.89 -1.72 -0.31
C HIS A 109 -22.54 -2.34 -0.70
N ILE A 110 -22.04 -2.07 -1.92
CA ILE A 110 -20.75 -2.56 -2.38
C ILE A 110 -19.60 -1.96 -1.54
N GLY A 111 -19.61 -0.64 -1.31
CA GLY A 111 -18.57 0.01 -0.52
C GLY A 111 -18.52 -0.47 0.92
N SER A 112 -19.68 -0.73 1.53
CA SER A 112 -19.80 -1.30 2.87
C SER A 112 -19.21 -2.73 2.92
N ALA A 113 -19.60 -3.59 1.97
CA ALA A 113 -19.06 -4.95 1.88
C ALA A 113 -17.54 -4.95 1.62
N LEU A 114 -17.08 -4.11 0.68
CA LEU A 114 -15.67 -3.99 0.35
C LEU A 114 -14.83 -3.44 1.52
N SER A 115 -15.38 -2.53 2.33
CA SER A 115 -14.68 -2.02 3.53
C SER A 115 -14.34 -3.13 4.52
N LYS A 116 -15.27 -4.07 4.72
CA LYS A 116 -15.05 -5.26 5.55
C LYS A 116 -13.96 -6.17 4.98
N ILE A 117 -14.05 -6.49 3.69
CA ILE A 117 -13.08 -7.36 3.02
C ILE A 117 -11.70 -6.67 2.99
N GLY A 118 -11.65 -5.39 2.67
CA GLY A 118 -10.40 -4.61 2.69
C GLY A 118 -9.70 -4.66 4.04
N LYS A 119 -10.45 -4.55 5.14
CA LYS A 119 -9.90 -4.71 6.49
C LYS A 119 -9.34 -6.11 6.73
N MET A 120 -10.04 -7.16 6.28
CA MET A 120 -9.56 -8.55 6.38
C MET A 120 -8.29 -8.78 5.55
N LEU A 121 -8.11 -8.05 4.45
CA LEU A 121 -6.93 -8.11 3.59
C LEU A 121 -5.76 -7.24 4.10
N GLY A 122 -5.91 -6.61 5.26
CA GLY A 122 -4.86 -5.83 5.92
C GLY A 122 -4.71 -4.39 5.43
N PHE A 123 -5.72 -3.83 4.75
CA PHE A 123 -5.72 -2.41 4.40
C PHE A 123 -6.11 -1.50 5.58
N ALA A 124 -5.56 -0.30 5.59
CA ALA A 124 -6.12 0.84 6.32
C ALA A 124 -7.27 1.41 5.48
N VAL A 125 -8.51 1.19 5.93
CA VAL A 125 -9.71 1.48 5.12
C VAL A 125 -10.28 2.83 5.46
N ILE A 126 -10.39 3.70 4.45
CA ILE A 126 -11.03 5.01 4.52
C ILE A 126 -12.25 5.00 3.59
N VAL A 127 -13.42 5.36 4.10
CA VAL A 127 -14.63 5.44 3.29
C VAL A 127 -15.15 6.88 3.28
N VAL A 128 -15.43 7.38 2.08
CA VAL A 128 -15.95 8.73 1.84
C VAL A 128 -17.30 8.63 1.14
N ASP A 129 -18.32 9.29 1.66
CA ASP A 129 -19.62 9.44 0.97
C ASP A 129 -20.24 10.80 1.35
N ASN A 130 -20.88 11.44 0.41
CA ASN A 130 -21.54 12.72 0.63
C ASN A 130 -22.91 12.62 1.33
N ARG A 131 -23.38 11.41 1.58
CA ARG A 131 -24.61 11.11 2.29
C ARG A 131 -24.28 10.64 3.72
N SER A 132 -24.53 11.49 4.70
CA SER A 132 -24.20 11.20 6.11
C SER A 132 -24.89 9.95 6.64
N GLU A 133 -26.10 9.62 6.14
CA GLU A 133 -26.84 8.41 6.51
C GLU A 133 -26.16 7.11 6.04
N PHE A 134 -25.25 7.17 5.05
CA PHE A 134 -24.43 6.05 4.61
C PHE A 134 -23.02 6.09 5.22
N ALA A 135 -22.47 7.29 5.37
CA ALA A 135 -21.10 7.48 5.90
C ALA A 135 -21.14 7.63 7.43
N SER A 136 -21.46 6.56 8.13
CA SER A 136 -21.42 6.53 9.60
C SER A 136 -20.62 5.34 10.12
N LYS A 137 -20.03 5.48 11.31
CA LYS A 137 -19.22 4.42 11.92
C LYS A 137 -20.06 3.20 12.31
N GLU A 138 -21.34 3.41 12.60
CA GLU A 138 -22.29 2.34 12.90
C GLU A 138 -22.52 1.43 11.69
N ARG A 139 -22.58 2.02 10.49
CA ARG A 139 -22.76 1.27 9.23
C ARG A 139 -21.43 0.68 8.70
N LEU A 140 -20.33 1.32 9.01
CA LEU A 140 -19.00 0.99 8.52
C LEU A 140 -18.02 0.70 9.69
N PRO A 141 -18.35 -0.26 10.57
CA PRO A 141 -17.52 -0.53 11.76
C PRO A 141 -16.09 -1.00 11.41
N TRP A 142 -15.90 -1.52 10.21
CA TRP A 142 -14.64 -2.06 9.71
C TRP A 142 -13.71 -0.99 9.13
N ALA A 143 -14.24 0.18 8.74
CA ALA A 143 -13.43 1.27 8.22
C ALA A 143 -12.61 1.91 9.36
N ASP A 144 -11.35 2.22 9.13
CA ASP A 144 -10.52 2.94 10.10
C ASP A 144 -10.96 4.40 10.19
N LYS A 145 -11.31 5.01 9.04
CA LYS A 145 -11.83 6.39 8.96
C LYS A 145 -13.08 6.43 8.07
N VAL A 146 -14.08 7.18 8.50
CA VAL A 146 -15.31 7.45 7.74
C VAL A 146 -15.44 8.96 7.61
N ILE A 147 -15.64 9.44 6.38
CA ILE A 147 -15.75 10.86 6.06
C ILE A 147 -17.11 11.10 5.42
N ALA A 148 -17.99 11.80 6.13
CA ALA A 148 -19.27 12.26 5.65
C ALA A 148 -19.13 13.69 5.11
N SER A 149 -18.75 13.84 3.85
CA SER A 149 -18.50 15.14 3.22
C SER A 149 -18.67 15.06 1.71
N ASP A 150 -18.90 16.20 1.08
CA ASP A 150 -18.82 16.31 -0.37
C ASP A 150 -17.43 15.86 -0.86
N TYR A 151 -17.40 15.13 -1.98
CA TYR A 151 -16.16 14.56 -2.49
C TYR A 151 -15.10 15.60 -2.84
N GLN A 152 -15.51 16.76 -3.38
CA GLN A 152 -14.59 17.84 -3.71
C GLN A 152 -13.96 18.47 -2.46
N GLN A 153 -14.66 18.45 -1.33
CA GLN A 153 -14.16 18.94 -0.04
C GLN A 153 -13.29 17.87 0.64
N ALA A 154 -13.66 16.60 0.52
CA ALA A 154 -12.93 15.50 1.17
C ALA A 154 -11.58 15.20 0.49
N ILE A 155 -11.49 15.23 -0.85
CA ILE A 155 -10.29 14.85 -1.60
C ILE A 155 -9.03 15.64 -1.17
N PRO A 156 -9.07 16.97 -0.97
CA PRO A 156 -7.90 17.72 -0.51
C PRO A 156 -7.40 17.34 0.89
N GLU A 157 -8.25 16.73 1.72
CA GLU A 157 -7.92 16.30 3.09
C GLU A 157 -7.37 14.86 3.14
N LEU A 158 -7.38 14.15 2.02
CA LEU A 158 -6.86 12.79 1.91
C LEU A 158 -5.37 12.81 1.57
N SER A 159 -4.65 11.86 2.14
CA SER A 159 -3.26 11.60 1.77
C SER A 159 -3.21 10.63 0.58
N PHE A 160 -2.37 10.92 -0.39
CA PHE A 160 -2.15 10.07 -1.55
C PHE A 160 -0.68 9.69 -1.64
N SER A 161 -0.40 8.42 -1.88
CA SER A 161 0.95 7.88 -1.99
C SER A 161 1.02 6.83 -3.10
N PRO A 162 2.21 6.43 -3.55
CA PRO A 162 2.36 5.31 -4.49
C PRO A 162 1.84 3.96 -3.98
N THR A 163 1.48 3.85 -2.70
CA THR A 163 0.90 2.64 -2.09
C THR A 163 -0.60 2.76 -1.82
N THR A 164 -1.24 3.85 -2.23
CA THR A 164 -2.68 4.09 -2.01
C THR A 164 -3.52 3.40 -3.09
N TYR A 165 -4.59 2.73 -2.67
CA TYR A 165 -5.60 2.11 -3.52
C TYR A 165 -6.86 2.96 -3.51
N LEU A 166 -7.33 3.36 -4.68
CA LEU A 166 -8.46 4.27 -4.88
C LEU A 166 -9.59 3.52 -5.58
N ILE A 167 -10.77 3.49 -4.93
CA ILE A 167 -11.95 2.77 -5.43
C ILE A 167 -13.12 3.73 -5.55
N ILE A 168 -13.68 3.85 -6.75
CA ILE A 168 -14.77 4.77 -7.05
C ILE A 168 -16.06 3.97 -7.27
N LEU A 169 -17.00 4.06 -6.30
CA LEU A 169 -18.25 3.30 -6.24
C LEU A 169 -19.44 4.22 -5.90
N THR A 170 -19.45 5.47 -6.40
CA THR A 170 -20.48 6.42 -5.98
C THR A 170 -21.87 6.07 -6.54
N HIS A 171 -22.90 6.62 -5.94
CA HIS A 171 -24.28 6.38 -6.37
C HIS A 171 -24.70 7.21 -7.60
N LYS A 172 -23.89 8.21 -8.02
CA LYS A 172 -24.14 9.06 -9.18
C LYS A 172 -22.92 9.14 -10.07
N HIS A 173 -23.11 8.90 -11.36
CA HIS A 173 -22.04 8.92 -12.36
C HIS A 173 -21.33 10.27 -12.53
N ALA A 174 -21.98 11.38 -12.20
CA ALA A 174 -21.36 12.69 -12.22
C ALA A 174 -20.20 12.75 -11.21
N HIS A 175 -20.41 12.21 -10.00
CA HIS A 175 -19.37 12.15 -8.99
C HIS A 175 -18.25 11.18 -9.36
N ASP A 176 -18.56 10.03 -10.00
CA ASP A 176 -17.54 9.08 -10.44
C ASP A 176 -16.50 9.75 -11.35
N PHE A 177 -16.96 10.55 -12.32
CA PHE A 177 -16.07 11.27 -13.23
C PHE A 177 -15.25 12.36 -12.53
N GLU A 178 -15.90 13.16 -11.67
CA GLU A 178 -15.22 14.23 -10.93
C GLU A 178 -14.10 13.66 -10.04
N ILE A 179 -14.39 12.60 -9.29
CA ILE A 179 -13.40 11.93 -8.43
C ILE A 179 -12.28 11.33 -9.28
N LEU A 180 -12.63 10.66 -10.39
CA LEU A 180 -11.66 10.04 -11.29
C LEU A 180 -10.69 11.08 -11.86
N ALA A 181 -11.18 12.24 -12.32
CA ALA A 181 -10.37 13.32 -12.88
C ALA A 181 -9.41 13.93 -11.84
N HIS A 182 -9.79 13.94 -10.57
CA HIS A 182 -8.91 14.37 -9.48
C HIS A 182 -7.89 13.28 -9.11
N CYS A 183 -8.35 12.04 -8.93
CA CYS A 183 -7.52 10.94 -8.45
C CYS A 183 -6.45 10.52 -9.46
N VAL A 184 -6.73 10.59 -10.75
CA VAL A 184 -5.77 10.22 -11.81
C VAL A 184 -4.50 11.07 -11.81
N GLN A 185 -4.54 12.26 -11.23
CA GLN A 185 -3.42 13.20 -11.10
C GLN A 185 -2.59 12.98 -9.83
N LYS A 186 -3.05 12.10 -8.94
CA LYS A 186 -2.39 11.82 -7.66
C LYS A 186 -1.48 10.60 -7.79
N PRO A 187 -0.49 10.43 -6.90
CA PRO A 187 0.18 9.16 -6.80
C PRO A 187 -0.79 8.10 -6.27
N PHE A 188 -0.81 6.93 -6.92
CA PHE A 188 -1.60 5.77 -6.49
C PHE A 188 -0.93 4.48 -6.95
N TYR A 189 -1.19 3.40 -6.21
CA TYR A 189 -0.83 2.05 -6.62
C TYR A 189 -1.92 1.45 -7.53
N TYR A 190 -3.18 1.68 -7.19
CA TYR A 190 -4.36 1.18 -7.88
C TYR A 190 -5.45 2.25 -7.93
N LEU A 191 -6.08 2.39 -9.09
CA LEU A 191 -7.24 3.27 -9.27
C LEU A 191 -8.31 2.51 -10.05
N GLY A 192 -9.44 2.20 -9.39
CA GLY A 192 -10.52 1.45 -9.99
C GLY A 192 -11.86 2.20 -9.94
N MET A 193 -12.66 2.06 -10.98
CA MET A 193 -13.99 2.68 -11.08
C MET A 193 -15.04 1.67 -11.52
N ILE A 194 -16.17 1.65 -10.79
CA ILE A 194 -17.34 0.85 -11.17
C ILE A 194 -18.08 1.47 -12.35
N GLY A 195 -18.57 0.63 -13.24
CA GLY A 195 -19.44 1.08 -14.31
C GLY A 195 -19.62 0.03 -15.41
N SER A 196 -20.70 0.19 -16.21
CA SER A 196 -20.82 -0.58 -17.45
C SER A 196 -19.76 -0.13 -18.46
N ARG A 197 -19.38 -0.99 -19.41
CA ARG A 197 -18.43 -0.65 -20.48
C ARG A 197 -18.75 0.68 -21.15
N LYS A 198 -20.03 0.93 -21.48
CA LYS A 198 -20.49 2.19 -22.08
C LYS A 198 -20.22 3.42 -21.21
N LYS A 199 -20.34 3.28 -19.89
CA LYS A 199 -20.06 4.37 -18.93
C LYS A 199 -18.57 4.65 -18.81
N VAL A 200 -17.77 3.60 -18.76
CA VAL A 200 -16.30 3.68 -18.73
C VAL A 200 -15.79 4.36 -19.99
N GLU A 201 -16.27 3.96 -21.18
CA GLU A 201 -15.92 4.59 -22.45
C GLU A 201 -16.22 6.10 -22.46
N LYS A 202 -17.41 6.48 -21.95
CA LYS A 202 -17.77 7.90 -21.81
C LYS A 202 -16.85 8.65 -20.87
N ALA A 203 -16.53 8.09 -19.71
CA ALA A 203 -15.63 8.71 -18.75
C ALA A 203 -14.21 8.85 -19.33
N PHE A 204 -13.70 7.84 -20.04
CA PHE A 204 -12.41 7.89 -20.70
C PHE A 204 -12.37 8.90 -21.84
N GLN A 205 -13.48 9.04 -22.60
CA GLN A 205 -13.56 10.08 -23.61
C GLN A 205 -13.49 11.48 -22.99
N GLN A 206 -14.21 11.71 -21.90
CA GLN A 206 -14.16 12.99 -21.18
C GLN A 206 -12.77 13.29 -20.62
N LEU A 207 -12.03 12.28 -20.12
CA LEU A 207 -10.64 12.47 -19.69
C LEU A 207 -9.73 12.83 -20.87
N ARG A 208 -9.87 12.18 -22.05
CA ARG A 208 -9.13 12.55 -23.27
C ARG A 208 -9.41 13.99 -23.67
N ASP A 209 -10.68 14.37 -23.68
CA ASP A 209 -11.11 15.75 -24.02
C ASP A 209 -10.55 16.78 -23.01
N SER A 210 -10.27 16.35 -21.78
CA SER A 210 -9.60 17.13 -20.74
C SER A 210 -8.06 17.09 -20.81
N GLY A 211 -7.48 16.43 -21.83
CA GLY A 211 -6.04 16.42 -22.09
C GLY A 211 -5.25 15.28 -21.43
N PHE A 212 -5.91 14.28 -20.84
CA PHE A 212 -5.20 13.11 -20.30
C PHE A 212 -4.75 12.15 -21.41
N SER A 213 -3.53 11.64 -21.30
CA SER A 213 -2.95 10.69 -22.26
C SER A 213 -3.58 9.29 -22.17
N ASN A 214 -3.50 8.50 -23.24
CA ASN A 214 -3.92 7.11 -23.22
C ASN A 214 -3.12 6.27 -22.19
N GLU A 215 -1.83 6.52 -22.04
CA GLU A 215 -0.97 5.88 -21.02
C GLU A 215 -1.52 6.10 -19.60
N THR A 216 -2.02 7.30 -19.32
CA THR A 216 -2.68 7.59 -18.04
C THR A 216 -3.97 6.78 -17.88
N LEU A 217 -4.76 6.63 -18.94
CA LEU A 217 -6.02 5.87 -18.91
C LEU A 217 -5.79 4.37 -18.75
N GLU A 218 -4.71 3.81 -19.29
CA GLU A 218 -4.35 2.39 -19.15
C GLU A 218 -4.03 1.98 -17.70
N ARG A 219 -3.72 2.95 -16.85
CA ARG A 219 -3.49 2.72 -15.42
C ARG A 219 -4.78 2.61 -14.60
N ILE A 220 -5.95 2.86 -15.22
CA ILE A 220 -7.25 2.86 -14.56
C ILE A 220 -7.93 1.52 -14.81
N HIS A 221 -8.30 0.83 -13.75
CA HIS A 221 -9.06 -0.41 -13.78
C HIS A 221 -10.56 -0.11 -13.87
N ALA A 222 -11.10 -0.12 -15.09
CA ALA A 222 -12.52 0.17 -15.32
C ALA A 222 -13.05 -0.61 -16.54
N PRO A 223 -14.14 -1.38 -16.41
CA PRO A 223 -14.87 -1.67 -15.15
C PRO A 223 -13.98 -2.37 -14.11
N ILE A 224 -14.13 -1.98 -12.84
CA ILE A 224 -13.39 -2.56 -11.72
C ILE A 224 -13.85 -4.00 -11.43
N GLY A 225 -12.92 -4.85 -11.02
CA GLY A 225 -13.16 -6.22 -10.60
C GLY A 225 -12.86 -7.26 -11.68
N ILE A 226 -12.75 -8.51 -11.26
CA ILE A 226 -12.57 -9.65 -12.16
C ILE A 226 -13.92 -10.26 -12.54
N ASP A 227 -14.03 -10.81 -13.75
CA ASP A 227 -15.27 -11.44 -14.23
C ASP A 227 -15.47 -12.81 -13.56
N ILE A 228 -16.30 -12.82 -12.52
CA ILE A 228 -16.73 -14.04 -11.79
C ILE A 228 -18.23 -14.28 -11.88
N GLY A 229 -18.95 -13.53 -12.74
CA GLY A 229 -20.42 -13.59 -12.80
C GLY A 229 -21.11 -12.96 -11.57
N ALA A 230 -20.50 -11.97 -10.92
CA ALA A 230 -21.01 -11.33 -9.72
C ALA A 230 -22.27 -10.50 -10.03
N GLU A 231 -23.34 -10.70 -9.26
CA GLU A 231 -24.62 -9.99 -9.38
C GLU A 231 -24.97 -9.20 -8.11
N THR A 232 -24.71 -9.76 -6.93
CA THR A 232 -25.01 -9.10 -5.66
C THR A 232 -23.90 -8.12 -5.26
N PRO A 233 -24.23 -7.10 -4.41
CA PRO A 233 -23.22 -6.17 -3.91
C PRO A 233 -22.02 -6.86 -3.23
N GLU A 234 -22.28 -7.93 -2.49
CA GLU A 234 -21.26 -8.71 -1.79
C GLU A 234 -20.37 -9.48 -2.79
N GLU A 235 -20.93 -10.08 -3.83
CA GLU A 235 -20.19 -10.76 -4.88
C GLU A 235 -19.34 -9.78 -5.69
N ILE A 236 -19.87 -8.57 -6.00
CA ILE A 236 -19.12 -7.51 -6.65
C ILE A 236 -17.94 -7.06 -5.76
N ALA A 237 -18.16 -6.93 -4.45
CA ALA A 237 -17.09 -6.60 -3.51
C ALA A 237 -16.00 -7.69 -3.47
N VAL A 238 -16.37 -8.98 -3.58
CA VAL A 238 -15.42 -10.10 -3.70
C VAL A 238 -14.65 -10.02 -5.01
N SER A 239 -15.33 -9.76 -6.13
CA SER A 239 -14.69 -9.56 -7.45
C SER A 239 -13.64 -8.44 -7.41
N ILE A 240 -13.98 -7.29 -6.83
CA ILE A 240 -13.04 -6.17 -6.64
C ILE A 240 -11.87 -6.58 -5.74
N ALA A 241 -12.16 -7.19 -4.60
CA ALA A 241 -11.13 -7.60 -3.65
C ALA A 241 -10.15 -8.61 -4.26
N ALA A 242 -10.62 -9.52 -5.09
CA ALA A 242 -9.77 -10.47 -5.81
C ALA A 242 -8.84 -9.77 -6.81
N GLU A 243 -9.32 -8.74 -7.51
CA GLU A 243 -8.47 -7.91 -8.38
C GLU A 243 -7.41 -7.17 -7.57
N LEU A 244 -7.77 -6.57 -6.43
CA LEU A 244 -6.80 -5.89 -5.55
C LEU A 244 -5.68 -6.84 -5.09
N VAL A 245 -6.02 -8.08 -4.72
CA VAL A 245 -5.04 -9.10 -4.33
C VAL A 245 -4.13 -9.47 -5.50
N ALA A 246 -4.69 -9.71 -6.70
CA ALA A 246 -3.92 -10.06 -7.88
C ALA A 246 -2.95 -8.94 -8.29
N VAL A 247 -3.40 -7.69 -8.30
CA VAL A 247 -2.56 -6.53 -8.60
C VAL A 247 -1.44 -6.36 -7.56
N ARG A 248 -1.76 -6.53 -6.26
CA ARG A 248 -0.77 -6.45 -5.18
C ARG A 248 0.32 -7.50 -5.27
N SER A 249 -0.04 -8.70 -5.71
CA SER A 249 0.91 -9.82 -5.87
C SER A 249 1.62 -9.84 -7.22
N GLY A 250 1.27 -8.95 -8.16
CA GLY A 250 1.77 -8.97 -9.53
C GLY A 250 1.36 -10.22 -10.34
N THR A 251 0.32 -10.92 -9.87
CA THR A 251 -0.11 -12.20 -10.46
C THR A 251 -1.17 -11.98 -11.53
N LYS A 252 -1.05 -12.71 -12.64
CA LYS A 252 -2.12 -12.76 -13.65
C LYS A 252 -3.30 -13.56 -13.12
N ILE A 253 -4.51 -13.05 -13.35
CA ILE A 253 -5.74 -13.71 -12.93
C ILE A 253 -5.98 -14.92 -13.84
N ALA A 254 -5.90 -16.12 -13.26
CA ALA A 254 -6.17 -17.39 -13.92
C ALA A 254 -6.80 -18.38 -12.93
N SER A 255 -7.54 -19.39 -13.43
CA SER A 255 -7.98 -20.52 -12.59
C SER A 255 -6.79 -21.42 -12.25
N LEU A 256 -6.64 -21.81 -10.98
CA LEU A 256 -5.63 -22.78 -10.56
C LEU A 256 -5.73 -24.13 -11.34
N ARG A 257 -6.92 -24.47 -11.85
CA ARG A 257 -7.10 -25.67 -12.70
C ARG A 257 -6.45 -25.55 -14.07
N SER A 258 -6.18 -24.34 -14.55
CA SER A 258 -5.53 -24.08 -15.84
C SER A 258 -4.02 -23.87 -15.73
N ILE A 259 -3.48 -23.88 -14.51
CA ILE A 259 -2.04 -23.79 -14.24
C ILE A 259 -1.53 -25.22 -14.22
N SER A 260 -0.91 -25.69 -15.32
CA SER A 260 -0.11 -26.92 -15.33
C SER A 260 1.11 -26.71 -14.43
N ASP A 261 1.40 -27.68 -13.57
CA ASP A 261 2.64 -27.73 -12.81
C ASP A 261 3.82 -27.68 -13.81
N GLU A 262 4.48 -26.51 -13.93
CA GLU A 262 5.77 -26.37 -14.58
C GLU A 262 6.91 -26.60 -13.57
#